data_8b9bc58c37c957a1fe74ca214fddead3
#
_entry.id   8b9bc58c37c957a1fe74ca214fddead3
#
_cell.length_a   1.000
_cell.length_b   1.000
_cell.length_c   1.000
_cell.angle_alpha   90.00
_cell.angle_beta   90.00
_cell.angle_gamma   90.00
#
_symmetry.space_group_name_H-M   'P 1'
#
loop_
_entity.id
_entity.type
_entity.pdbx_description
1 polymer ?
#
loop_
_entity_poly.entity_id
_entity_poly.type
_entity_poly.pdbx_seq_one_letter_code
_entity_poly.pdbx_strand_id
1 'polypeptide(L)'
;MSNPCIICVAITGSVPTQADNPAVPVTLSEQIESTHAAFEAGASIAHCHVRDDEGKPTADPDRYAALQEGIKKHCPDMIVQLSTGGRSGSGRERGGMLPLKPDMASLTVGSNNFPTRVYENSPDLVDWLASEMIKYKIKPEIEAFDLSHIFHTALMHKRGQLVGTPYVQFVMGVKNAMPADRAVFDFYRATVARLFGDDTPWCAAGVGPAQIVVNEWAISSGGHARTGLEDNIRLDKNTLAPSNAALVARAVALCEQYERPVATTSEARGFWGFEFGAVFAVHITGLIGF
;
A
#
# COMPACT_ATOMS: atom_id res chain seq x y z
N MET A 1 21.82 5.81 -13.15
CA MET A 1 20.71 4.95 -13.62
C MET A 1 19.46 5.38 -12.86
N SER A 2 18.31 5.48 -13.52
CA SER A 2 17.05 5.84 -12.85
C SER A 2 16.66 4.75 -11.85
N ASN A 3 16.09 5.17 -10.70
CA ASN A 3 15.66 4.25 -9.65
C ASN A 3 14.49 3.37 -10.16
N PRO A 4 14.53 2.04 -10.04
CA PRO A 4 13.43 1.18 -10.50
C PRO A 4 12.09 1.55 -9.85
N CYS A 5 11.01 1.42 -10.61
CA CYS A 5 9.67 1.72 -10.12
C CYS A 5 9.01 0.46 -9.57
N ILE A 6 8.66 0.47 -8.29
CA ILE A 6 7.83 -0.57 -7.67
C ILE A 6 6.38 -0.34 -8.07
N ILE A 7 5.72 -1.40 -8.55
CA ILE A 7 4.30 -1.39 -8.85
C ILE A 7 3.58 -2.25 -7.82
N CYS A 8 2.73 -1.60 -7.02
CA CYS A 8 1.82 -2.25 -6.09
C CYS A 8 0.46 -2.47 -6.78
N VAL A 9 -0.05 -3.70 -6.76
CA VAL A 9 -1.40 -4.01 -7.23
C VAL A 9 -2.35 -4.18 -6.06
N ALA A 10 -3.39 -3.34 -6.00
CA ALA A 10 -4.49 -3.44 -5.04
C ALA A 10 -5.65 -4.21 -5.68
N ILE A 11 -5.74 -5.51 -5.36
CA ILE A 11 -6.48 -6.47 -6.19
C ILE A 11 -8.00 -6.40 -6.07
N THR A 12 -8.54 -6.20 -4.84
CA THR A 12 -9.97 -6.39 -4.57
C THR A 12 -10.61 -5.21 -3.84
N GLY A 13 -9.94 -4.75 -2.76
CA GLY A 13 -10.47 -3.72 -1.89
C GLY A 13 -11.72 -4.12 -1.12
N SER A 14 -12.34 -3.12 -0.50
CA SER A 14 -13.55 -3.29 0.32
C SER A 14 -14.82 -2.68 -0.31
N VAL A 15 -14.71 -2.00 -1.46
CA VAL A 15 -15.82 -1.25 -2.05
C VAL A 15 -16.28 -1.85 -3.37
N PRO A 16 -15.43 -2.06 -4.39
CA PRO A 16 -15.87 -2.56 -5.68
C PRO A 16 -16.46 -3.96 -5.57
N THR A 17 -17.47 -4.23 -6.40
CA THR A 17 -18.15 -5.52 -6.52
C THR A 17 -18.12 -6.02 -7.95
N GLN A 18 -18.45 -7.29 -8.16
CA GLN A 18 -18.61 -7.85 -9.52
C GLN A 18 -19.78 -7.23 -10.28
N ALA A 19 -20.74 -6.61 -9.60
CA ALA A 19 -21.81 -5.83 -10.23
C ALA A 19 -21.27 -4.51 -10.83
N ASP A 20 -20.24 -3.92 -10.23
CA ASP A 20 -19.59 -2.70 -10.72
C ASP A 20 -18.63 -3.01 -11.87
N ASN A 21 -17.88 -4.09 -11.77
CA ASN A 21 -17.03 -4.66 -12.81
C ASN A 21 -16.84 -6.16 -12.58
N PRO A 22 -17.26 -7.03 -13.50
CA PRO A 22 -17.14 -8.49 -13.38
C PRO A 22 -15.69 -9.00 -13.15
N ALA A 23 -14.68 -8.20 -13.48
CA ALA A 23 -13.27 -8.54 -13.28
C ALA A 23 -12.78 -8.34 -11.84
N VAL A 24 -13.59 -7.80 -10.92
CA VAL A 24 -13.23 -7.66 -9.50
C VAL A 24 -13.15 -9.05 -8.86
N PRO A 25 -11.96 -9.50 -8.40
CA PRO A 25 -11.82 -10.81 -7.80
C PRO A 25 -12.39 -10.81 -6.37
N VAL A 26 -13.35 -11.65 -6.07
CA VAL A 26 -14.04 -11.72 -4.76
C VAL A 26 -13.68 -12.99 -4.01
N THR A 27 -13.74 -14.15 -4.68
CA THR A 27 -13.38 -15.43 -4.08
C THR A 27 -11.87 -15.57 -3.90
N LEU A 28 -11.46 -16.44 -3.00
CA LEU A 28 -10.05 -16.74 -2.73
C LEU A 28 -9.29 -17.15 -4.02
N SER A 29 -9.88 -18.05 -4.83
CA SER A 29 -9.23 -18.49 -6.07
C SER A 29 -9.11 -17.35 -7.09
N GLU A 30 -10.15 -16.54 -7.27
CA GLU A 30 -10.11 -15.37 -8.15
C GLU A 30 -9.04 -14.37 -7.69
N GLN A 31 -8.90 -14.15 -6.38
CA GLN A 31 -7.87 -13.25 -5.84
C GLN A 31 -6.47 -13.78 -6.10
N ILE A 32 -6.21 -15.07 -5.90
CA ILE A 32 -4.91 -15.69 -6.16
C ILE A 32 -4.59 -15.64 -7.66
N GLU A 33 -5.53 -16.02 -8.53
CA GLU A 33 -5.36 -15.99 -9.98
C GLU A 33 -5.11 -14.58 -10.50
N SER A 34 -5.89 -13.61 -10.02
CA SER A 34 -5.72 -12.19 -10.38
C SER A 34 -4.38 -11.62 -9.90
N THR A 35 -3.92 -12.06 -8.72
CA THR A 35 -2.60 -11.67 -8.20
C THR A 35 -1.48 -12.27 -9.06
N HIS A 36 -1.59 -13.54 -9.44
CA HIS A 36 -0.61 -14.19 -10.32
C HIS A 36 -0.53 -13.50 -11.69
N ALA A 37 -1.67 -13.20 -12.31
CA ALA A 37 -1.68 -12.47 -13.57
C ALA A 37 -1.07 -11.05 -13.46
N ALA A 38 -1.29 -10.36 -12.34
CA ALA A 38 -0.69 -9.06 -12.07
C ALA A 38 0.83 -9.15 -11.79
N PHE A 39 1.28 -10.21 -11.13
CA PHE A 39 2.70 -10.51 -10.92
C PHE A 39 3.42 -10.71 -12.25
N GLU A 40 2.88 -11.55 -13.13
CA GLU A 40 3.42 -11.77 -14.48
C GLU A 40 3.43 -10.47 -15.33
N ALA A 41 2.50 -9.55 -15.06
CA ALA A 41 2.45 -8.25 -15.72
C ALA A 41 3.46 -7.23 -15.15
N GLY A 42 4.17 -7.54 -14.05
CA GLY A 42 5.23 -6.71 -13.47
C GLY A 42 4.93 -6.09 -12.11
N ALA A 43 3.87 -6.51 -11.40
CA ALA A 43 3.65 -6.07 -10.02
C ALA A 43 4.61 -6.77 -9.05
N SER A 44 5.20 -6.00 -8.12
CA SER A 44 6.12 -6.51 -7.09
C SER A 44 5.47 -6.64 -5.71
N ILE A 45 4.37 -5.90 -5.47
CA ILE A 45 3.61 -5.92 -4.22
C ILE A 45 2.14 -6.23 -4.53
N ALA A 46 1.52 -7.12 -3.74
CA ALA A 46 0.07 -7.31 -3.72
C ALA A 46 -0.52 -6.71 -2.44
N HIS A 47 -1.37 -5.70 -2.58
CA HIS A 47 -2.21 -5.18 -1.50
C HIS A 47 -3.52 -5.95 -1.46
N CYS A 48 -3.78 -6.60 -0.33
CA CYS A 48 -4.81 -7.62 -0.20
C CYS A 48 -5.88 -7.27 0.83
N HIS A 49 -7.13 -7.40 0.42
CA HIS A 49 -8.32 -7.52 1.26
C HIS A 49 -8.94 -8.88 1.06
N VAL A 50 -9.64 -9.39 2.06
CA VAL A 50 -10.42 -10.63 1.92
C VAL A 50 -11.91 -10.35 2.04
N ARG A 51 -12.71 -11.23 1.44
CA ARG A 51 -14.16 -11.19 1.45
C ARG A 51 -14.71 -12.47 2.09
N ASP A 52 -15.88 -12.36 2.73
CA ASP A 52 -16.63 -13.55 3.21
C ASP A 52 -17.34 -14.28 2.04
N ASP A 53 -18.11 -15.31 2.37
CA ASP A 53 -18.81 -16.10 1.36
C ASP A 53 -19.95 -15.35 0.66
N GLU A 54 -20.43 -14.25 1.26
CA GLU A 54 -21.40 -13.32 0.69
C GLU A 54 -20.72 -12.18 -0.09
N GLY A 55 -19.39 -12.20 -0.23
CA GLY A 55 -18.61 -11.16 -0.92
C GLY A 55 -18.44 -9.87 -0.13
N LYS A 56 -18.77 -9.83 1.16
CA LYS A 56 -18.56 -8.65 2.01
C LYS A 56 -17.14 -8.59 2.56
N PRO A 57 -16.61 -7.38 2.79
CA PRO A 57 -15.28 -7.25 3.43
C PRO A 57 -15.27 -7.89 4.81
N THR A 58 -14.20 -8.61 5.12
CA THR A 58 -14.00 -9.25 6.43
C THR A 58 -12.55 -9.07 6.90
N ALA A 59 -12.34 -9.13 8.22
CA ALA A 59 -11.01 -9.16 8.84
C ALA A 59 -10.61 -10.56 9.28
N ASP A 60 -11.27 -11.61 8.79
CA ASP A 60 -11.04 -13.00 9.15
C ASP A 60 -9.58 -13.43 8.90
N PRO A 61 -8.81 -13.77 9.94
CA PRO A 61 -7.42 -14.16 9.81
C PRO A 61 -7.20 -15.44 9.01
N ASP A 62 -8.15 -16.39 9.05
CA ASP A 62 -8.01 -17.66 8.33
C ASP A 62 -8.12 -17.45 6.82
N ARG A 63 -8.97 -16.52 6.39
CA ARG A 63 -9.06 -16.13 4.97
C ARG A 63 -7.82 -15.39 4.51
N TYR A 64 -7.26 -14.52 5.34
CA TYR A 64 -5.96 -13.89 5.04
C TYR A 64 -4.83 -14.91 4.98
N ALA A 65 -4.81 -15.90 5.87
CA ALA A 65 -3.81 -16.98 5.85
C ALA A 65 -3.87 -17.77 4.55
N ALA A 66 -5.07 -18.18 4.13
CA ALA A 66 -5.28 -18.93 2.90
C ALA A 66 -4.88 -18.11 1.65
N LEU A 67 -5.21 -16.82 1.61
CA LEU A 67 -4.81 -15.92 0.52
C LEU A 67 -3.27 -15.77 0.46
N GLN A 68 -2.63 -15.49 1.60
CA GLN A 68 -1.18 -15.35 1.69
C GLN A 68 -0.45 -16.62 1.27
N GLU A 69 -0.93 -17.80 1.68
CA GLU A 69 -0.37 -19.09 1.27
C GLU A 69 -0.51 -19.31 -0.24
N GLY A 70 -1.69 -19.04 -0.79
CA GLY A 70 -1.94 -19.14 -2.22
C GLY A 70 -1.06 -18.21 -3.05
N ILE A 71 -0.89 -16.95 -2.62
CA ILE A 71 0.00 -16.00 -3.31
C ILE A 71 1.45 -16.49 -3.24
N LYS A 72 1.96 -16.89 -2.07
CA LYS A 72 3.33 -17.39 -1.92
C LYS A 72 3.61 -18.63 -2.76
N LYS A 73 2.61 -19.47 -2.98
CA LYS A 73 2.73 -20.68 -3.80
C LYS A 73 2.86 -20.36 -5.30
N HIS A 74 2.12 -19.38 -5.79
CA HIS A 74 2.00 -19.10 -7.23
C HIS A 74 2.81 -17.87 -7.68
N CYS A 75 3.17 -16.97 -6.77
CA CYS A 75 3.94 -15.76 -7.02
C CYS A 75 5.16 -15.76 -6.09
N PRO A 76 6.20 -16.58 -6.36
CA PRO A 76 7.36 -16.67 -5.49
C PRO A 76 8.02 -15.30 -5.39
N ASP A 77 8.43 -14.93 -4.17
CA ASP A 77 9.07 -13.65 -3.84
C ASP A 77 8.20 -12.40 -3.93
N MET A 78 6.95 -12.48 -4.38
CA MET A 78 6.04 -11.34 -4.34
C MET A 78 5.86 -10.85 -2.91
N ILE A 79 5.90 -9.53 -2.73
CA ILE A 79 5.68 -8.90 -1.43
C ILE A 79 4.19 -8.90 -1.14
N VAL A 80 3.79 -9.55 -0.04
CA VAL A 80 2.39 -9.59 0.40
C VAL A 80 2.15 -8.50 1.42
N GLN A 81 1.24 -7.59 1.10
CA GLN A 81 0.77 -6.53 1.99
C GLN A 81 -0.69 -6.79 2.36
N LEU A 82 -0.96 -6.95 3.66
CA LEU A 82 -2.32 -7.14 4.15
C LEU A 82 -2.91 -5.83 4.65
N SER A 83 -4.17 -5.58 4.31
CA SER A 83 -4.86 -4.36 4.68
C SER A 83 -5.36 -4.38 6.13
N THR A 84 -5.09 -3.31 6.89
CA THR A 84 -5.72 -3.04 8.18
C THR A 84 -6.94 -2.10 8.05
N GLY A 85 -7.56 -2.04 6.88
CA GLY A 85 -8.64 -1.10 6.56
C GLY A 85 -9.90 -1.28 7.40
N GLY A 86 -10.52 -0.17 7.80
CA GLY A 86 -11.68 -0.15 8.71
C GLY A 86 -13.03 -0.52 8.09
N ARG A 87 -13.06 -1.02 6.85
CA ARG A 87 -14.29 -1.60 6.26
C ARG A 87 -14.39 -3.10 6.48
N SER A 88 -13.28 -3.76 6.76
CA SER A 88 -13.20 -5.20 6.99
C SER A 88 -13.46 -5.59 8.46
N GLY A 89 -13.25 -4.67 9.40
CA GLY A 89 -13.44 -4.89 10.84
C GLY A 89 -13.39 -3.60 11.62
N SER A 90 -13.59 -3.68 12.93
CA SER A 90 -13.57 -2.55 13.86
C SER A 90 -12.45 -2.69 14.90
N GLY A 91 -11.91 -1.57 15.36
CA GLY A 91 -10.89 -1.56 16.40
C GLY A 91 -9.75 -2.54 16.12
N ARG A 92 -9.39 -3.38 17.11
CA ARG A 92 -8.27 -4.31 17.01
C ARG A 92 -8.50 -5.52 16.10
N GLU A 93 -9.74 -5.83 15.70
CA GLU A 93 -10.02 -6.87 14.70
C GLU A 93 -9.25 -6.59 13.40
N ARG A 94 -9.03 -5.30 13.07
CA ARG A 94 -8.30 -4.87 11.88
C ARG A 94 -6.84 -5.34 11.82
N GLY A 95 -6.25 -5.69 12.95
CA GLY A 95 -4.89 -6.25 13.06
C GLY A 95 -4.86 -7.75 13.36
N GLY A 96 -6.01 -8.44 13.35
CA GLY A 96 -6.10 -9.87 13.67
C GLY A 96 -5.22 -10.78 12.81
N MET A 97 -4.90 -10.34 11.57
CA MET A 97 -4.06 -11.09 10.64
C MET A 97 -2.54 -10.78 10.79
N LEU A 98 -2.13 -9.80 11.60
CA LEU A 98 -0.70 -9.45 11.76
C LEU A 98 0.17 -10.60 12.30
N PRO A 99 -0.36 -11.53 13.17
CA PRO A 99 0.38 -12.74 13.56
C PRO A 99 0.80 -13.66 12.41
N LEU A 100 0.18 -13.53 11.23
CA LEU A 100 0.56 -14.27 10.00
C LEU A 100 1.90 -13.78 9.41
N LYS A 101 2.43 -12.67 9.92
CA LYS A 101 3.70 -12.06 9.51
C LYS A 101 3.77 -11.81 7.99
N PRO A 102 2.82 -11.06 7.42
CA PRO A 102 2.98 -10.61 6.04
C PRO A 102 4.24 -9.74 5.91
N ASP A 103 4.76 -9.57 4.70
CA ASP A 103 5.91 -8.70 4.47
C ASP A 103 5.59 -7.24 4.83
N MET A 104 4.38 -6.79 4.48
CA MET A 104 3.88 -5.44 4.74
C MET A 104 2.44 -5.45 5.26
N ALA A 105 2.06 -4.34 5.89
CA ALA A 105 0.66 -4.06 6.18
C ALA A 105 0.39 -2.55 6.03
N SER A 106 -0.83 -2.18 5.62
CA SER A 106 -1.20 -0.77 5.57
C SER A 106 -1.39 -0.18 6.97
N LEU A 107 -1.04 1.09 7.15
CA LEU A 107 -1.21 1.82 8.40
C LEU A 107 -1.67 3.25 8.11
N THR A 108 -2.95 3.54 8.31
CA THR A 108 -3.48 4.89 8.25
C THR A 108 -3.36 5.54 9.61
N VAL A 109 -2.59 6.63 9.72
CA VAL A 109 -2.18 7.23 11.00
C VAL A 109 -3.07 8.39 11.47
N GLY A 110 -4.28 8.51 10.92
CA GLY A 110 -5.27 9.51 11.33
C GLY A 110 -6.64 9.23 10.73
N SER A 111 -7.68 9.74 11.37
CA SER A 111 -9.07 9.55 10.92
C SER A 111 -9.42 10.52 9.78
N ASN A 112 -10.31 10.07 8.89
CA ASN A 112 -10.86 10.88 7.80
C ASN A 112 -12.38 10.76 7.70
N ASN A 113 -13.01 11.83 7.24
CA ASN A 113 -14.43 11.83 6.91
C ASN A 113 -14.63 11.41 5.45
N PHE A 114 -14.79 10.13 5.18
CA PHE A 114 -15.21 9.67 3.87
C PHE A 114 -16.68 10.01 3.58
N PRO A 115 -17.12 10.01 2.33
CA PRO A 115 -18.47 10.51 1.98
C PRO A 115 -19.63 9.84 2.73
N THR A 116 -19.47 8.58 3.09
CA THR A 116 -20.54 7.75 3.68
C THR A 116 -20.25 7.30 5.10
N ARG A 117 -19.06 7.56 5.63
CA ARG A 117 -18.65 7.14 6.98
C ARG A 117 -17.39 7.87 7.45
N VAL A 118 -17.20 7.91 8.75
CA VAL A 118 -15.88 8.22 9.32
C VAL A 118 -14.98 7.00 9.11
N TYR A 119 -13.80 7.21 8.54
CA TYR A 119 -12.71 6.23 8.56
C TYR A 119 -11.93 6.43 9.85
N GLU A 120 -12.30 5.70 10.87
CA GLU A 120 -11.78 5.87 12.21
C GLU A 120 -10.39 5.24 12.35
N ASN A 121 -9.43 6.05 12.80
CA ASN A 121 -8.08 5.65 13.16
C ASN A 121 -7.69 6.44 14.41
N SER A 122 -8.23 6.03 15.57
CA SER A 122 -7.92 6.66 16.85
C SER A 122 -6.44 6.50 17.21
N PRO A 123 -5.84 7.42 17.96
CA PRO A 123 -4.43 7.33 18.36
C PRO A 123 -4.08 5.99 19.01
N ASP A 124 -4.92 5.49 19.92
CA ASP A 124 -4.70 4.21 20.61
C ASP A 124 -4.68 3.01 19.65
N LEU A 125 -5.53 3.04 18.61
CA LEU A 125 -5.56 2.00 17.59
C LEU A 125 -4.33 2.06 16.70
N VAL A 126 -3.93 3.27 16.28
CA VAL A 126 -2.73 3.49 15.46
C VAL A 126 -1.48 3.02 16.21
N ASP A 127 -1.33 3.41 17.49
CA ASP A 127 -0.20 3.01 18.32
C ASP A 127 -0.17 1.49 18.51
N TRP A 128 -1.33 0.86 18.73
CA TRP A 128 -1.42 -0.59 18.86
C TRP A 128 -1.04 -1.31 17.56
N LEU A 129 -1.59 -0.90 16.40
CA LEU A 129 -1.26 -1.49 15.10
C LEU A 129 0.24 -1.35 14.81
N ALA A 130 0.83 -0.18 15.04
CA ALA A 130 2.25 0.05 14.85
C ALA A 130 3.10 -0.86 15.77
N SER A 131 2.70 -1.03 17.04
CA SER A 131 3.39 -1.92 17.99
C SER A 131 3.34 -3.39 17.57
N GLU A 132 2.18 -3.87 17.05
CA GLU A 132 2.07 -5.23 16.54
C GLU A 132 2.89 -5.43 15.25
N MET A 133 2.95 -4.42 14.36
CA MET A 133 3.82 -4.47 13.18
C MET A 133 5.29 -4.56 13.57
N ILE A 134 5.75 -3.81 14.57
CA ILE A 134 7.13 -3.93 15.12
C ILE A 134 7.36 -5.35 15.69
N LYS A 135 6.44 -5.83 16.52
CA LYS A 135 6.51 -7.15 17.15
C LYS A 135 6.66 -8.29 16.15
N TYR A 136 5.91 -8.24 15.05
CA TYR A 136 5.93 -9.26 14.01
C TYR A 136 6.89 -8.96 12.86
N LYS A 137 7.67 -7.87 12.94
CA LYS A 137 8.64 -7.42 11.91
C LYS A 137 7.99 -7.16 10.55
N ILE A 138 6.83 -6.54 10.57
CA ILE A 138 6.05 -6.17 9.38
C ILE A 138 6.40 -4.74 8.98
N LYS A 139 6.66 -4.49 7.70
CA LYS A 139 6.88 -3.13 7.18
C LYS A 139 5.55 -2.39 7.06
N PRO A 140 5.32 -1.28 7.77
CA PRO A 140 4.15 -0.46 7.55
C PRO A 140 4.26 0.33 6.24
N GLU A 141 3.17 0.37 5.45
CA GLU A 141 2.94 1.38 4.44
C GLU A 141 1.99 2.43 5.01
N ILE A 142 2.45 3.66 5.09
CA ILE A 142 1.66 4.75 5.65
C ILE A 142 0.71 5.31 4.58
N GLU A 143 -0.59 5.02 4.73
CA GLU A 143 -1.62 5.57 3.84
C GLU A 143 -1.96 7.01 4.24
N ALA A 144 -1.42 7.99 3.51
CA ALA A 144 -1.66 9.40 3.76
C ALA A 144 -2.85 9.91 2.92
N PHE A 145 -4.04 9.96 3.54
CA PHE A 145 -5.25 10.56 2.99
C PHE A 145 -5.32 12.07 3.23
N ASP A 146 -4.46 12.58 4.11
CA ASP A 146 -4.36 13.98 4.49
C ASP A 146 -2.91 14.34 4.79
N LEU A 147 -2.55 15.62 4.61
CA LEU A 147 -1.20 16.09 4.88
C LEU A 147 -0.78 15.89 6.34
N SER A 148 -1.72 15.99 7.28
CA SER A 148 -1.49 15.75 8.71
C SER A 148 -0.96 14.35 8.98
N HIS A 149 -1.31 13.35 8.16
CA HIS A 149 -0.80 12.00 8.30
C HIS A 149 0.72 11.94 8.06
N ILE A 150 1.26 12.74 7.12
CA ILE A 150 2.71 12.79 6.88
C ILE A 150 3.44 13.39 8.09
N PHE A 151 2.91 14.45 8.69
CA PHE A 151 3.47 15.03 9.91
C PHE A 151 3.36 14.09 11.11
N HIS A 152 2.23 13.39 11.24
CA HIS A 152 2.07 12.40 12.31
C HIS A 152 3.05 11.23 12.13
N THR A 153 3.26 10.78 10.88
CA THR A 153 4.30 9.78 10.56
C THR A 153 5.68 10.22 11.05
N ALA A 154 6.06 11.48 10.82
CA ALA A 154 7.35 12.00 11.28
C ALA A 154 7.45 11.99 12.83
N LEU A 155 6.36 12.32 13.52
CA LEU A 155 6.31 12.25 14.98
C LEU A 155 6.43 10.81 15.48
N MET A 156 5.70 9.86 14.89
CA MET A 156 5.78 8.43 15.22
C MET A 156 7.18 7.87 14.96
N HIS A 157 7.78 8.22 13.82
CA HIS A 157 9.14 7.81 13.49
C HIS A 157 10.16 8.34 14.51
N LYS A 158 10.08 9.62 14.89
CA LYS A 158 10.92 10.22 15.94
C LYS A 158 10.77 9.55 17.29
N ARG A 159 9.58 9.03 17.61
CA ARG A 159 9.28 8.30 18.86
C ARG A 159 9.67 6.82 18.81
N GLY A 160 10.22 6.32 17.69
CA GLY A 160 10.56 4.90 17.53
C GLY A 160 9.35 3.98 17.34
N GLN A 161 8.19 4.53 17.03
CA GLN A 161 6.96 3.76 16.75
C GLN A 161 6.92 3.20 15.31
N LEU A 162 7.84 3.64 14.46
CA LEU A 162 8.08 3.13 13.10
C LEU A 162 9.56 2.80 12.96
N VAL A 163 9.86 1.57 12.54
CA VAL A 163 11.25 1.09 12.37
C VAL A 163 11.71 1.30 10.92
N GLY A 164 12.95 1.78 10.78
CA GLY A 164 13.56 2.07 9.48
C GLY A 164 12.95 3.29 8.79
N THR A 165 13.32 3.51 7.53
CA THR A 165 12.81 4.63 6.74
C THR A 165 11.30 4.46 6.50
N PRO A 166 10.46 5.46 6.81
CA PRO A 166 9.03 5.39 6.50
C PRO A 166 8.77 5.22 5.01
N TYR A 167 7.76 4.44 4.65
CA TYR A 167 7.24 4.32 3.29
C TYR A 167 5.85 4.95 3.26
N VAL A 168 5.72 6.06 2.55
CA VAL A 168 4.49 6.86 2.54
C VAL A 168 3.78 6.72 1.20
N GLN A 169 2.50 6.36 1.26
CA GLN A 169 1.60 6.32 0.11
C GLN A 169 0.70 7.55 0.12
N PHE A 170 0.74 8.34 -0.95
CA PHE A 170 -0.18 9.47 -1.16
C PHE A 170 -1.50 8.92 -1.73
N VAL A 171 -2.56 8.89 -0.94
CA VAL A 171 -3.88 8.45 -1.40
C VAL A 171 -4.69 9.67 -1.82
N MET A 172 -4.89 9.84 -3.12
CA MET A 172 -5.45 11.04 -3.72
C MET A 172 -6.76 10.80 -4.47
N GLY A 173 -7.63 11.79 -4.47
CA GLY A 173 -8.91 11.74 -5.19
C GLY A 173 -10.06 11.12 -4.41
N VAL A 174 -9.85 10.74 -3.15
CA VAL A 174 -10.95 10.35 -2.26
C VAL A 174 -11.73 11.60 -1.88
N LYS A 175 -13.05 11.57 -2.08
CA LYS A 175 -13.93 12.69 -1.71
C LYS A 175 -13.84 12.96 -0.20
N ASN A 176 -13.76 14.24 0.16
CA ASN A 176 -13.54 14.76 1.52
C ASN A 176 -12.15 14.44 2.13
N ALA A 177 -11.20 13.98 1.30
CA ALA A 177 -9.78 13.87 1.62
C ALA A 177 -8.98 14.71 0.62
N MET A 178 -7.68 14.43 0.42
CA MET A 178 -6.86 15.17 -0.53
C MET A 178 -7.29 14.97 -1.98
N PRO A 179 -7.52 16.05 -2.74
CA PRO A 179 -7.86 15.96 -4.15
C PRO A 179 -6.67 15.46 -4.98
N ALA A 180 -6.96 14.85 -6.13
CA ALA A 180 -5.96 14.58 -7.16
C ALA A 180 -5.65 15.89 -7.91
N ASP A 181 -4.89 16.76 -7.27
CA ASP A 181 -4.40 18.03 -7.77
C ASP A 181 -2.88 18.01 -7.82
N ARG A 182 -2.29 18.51 -8.91
CA ARG A 182 -0.84 18.43 -9.13
C ARG A 182 -0.04 19.23 -8.10
N ALA A 183 -0.51 20.40 -7.72
CA ALA A 183 0.17 21.23 -6.73
C ALA A 183 0.13 20.57 -5.33
N VAL A 184 -0.98 19.91 -4.98
CA VAL A 184 -1.10 19.13 -3.75
C VAL A 184 -0.15 17.92 -3.76
N PHE A 185 -0.07 17.21 -4.87
CA PHE A 185 0.87 16.09 -5.04
C PHE A 185 2.33 16.55 -4.87
N ASP A 186 2.73 17.64 -5.53
CA ASP A 186 4.08 18.17 -5.42
C ASP A 186 4.38 18.65 -4.00
N PHE A 187 3.39 19.20 -3.29
CA PHE A 187 3.52 19.61 -1.90
C PHE A 187 3.70 18.39 -0.96
N TYR A 188 2.99 17.27 -1.19
CA TYR A 188 3.18 16.02 -0.46
C TYR A 188 4.60 15.50 -0.63
N ARG A 189 5.07 15.41 -1.88
CA ARG A 189 6.42 14.97 -2.21
C ARG A 189 7.48 15.84 -1.53
N ALA A 190 7.36 17.16 -1.65
CA ALA A 190 8.28 18.09 -1.00
C ALA A 190 8.24 18.00 0.54
N THR A 191 7.07 17.69 1.12
CA THR A 191 6.94 17.50 2.56
C THR A 191 7.61 16.22 3.03
N VAL A 192 7.46 15.11 2.30
CA VAL A 192 8.17 13.85 2.60
C VAL A 192 9.67 14.04 2.52
N ALA A 193 10.18 14.65 1.44
CA ALA A 193 11.61 14.93 1.27
C ALA A 193 12.16 15.81 2.41
N ARG A 194 11.45 16.86 2.79
CA ARG A 194 11.83 17.75 3.90
C ARG A 194 11.85 17.06 5.27
N LEU A 195 10.93 16.12 5.54
CA LEU A 195 10.79 15.49 6.86
C LEU A 195 11.67 14.24 7.02
N PHE A 196 11.95 13.52 5.95
CA PHE A 196 12.61 12.21 6.01
C PHE A 196 13.87 12.11 5.13
N GLY A 197 14.12 13.09 4.26
CA GLY A 197 15.23 13.12 3.29
C GLY A 197 14.78 12.81 1.86
N ASP A 198 15.56 13.29 0.90
CA ASP A 198 15.25 13.22 -0.54
C ASP A 198 15.19 11.78 -1.08
N ASP A 199 15.94 10.87 -0.47
CA ASP A 199 16.00 9.45 -0.85
C ASP A 199 14.88 8.61 -0.22
N THR A 200 13.95 9.23 0.53
CA THR A 200 12.85 8.51 1.17
C THR A 200 11.91 7.92 0.11
N PRO A 201 11.69 6.58 0.11
CA PRO A 201 10.78 5.97 -0.83
C PRO A 201 9.33 6.33 -0.51
N TRP A 202 8.56 6.61 -1.57
CA TRP A 202 7.14 6.91 -1.49
C TRP A 202 6.41 6.37 -2.72
N CYS A 203 5.12 6.15 -2.59
CA CYS A 203 4.26 5.82 -3.72
C CYS A 203 3.03 6.72 -3.75
N ALA A 204 2.27 6.63 -4.83
CA ALA A 204 0.97 7.30 -4.91
C ALA A 204 -0.10 6.39 -5.49
N ALA A 205 -1.31 6.54 -4.93
CA ALA A 205 -2.54 5.88 -5.35
C ALA A 205 -3.59 6.94 -5.69
N GLY A 206 -4.16 6.84 -6.87
CA GLY A 206 -5.31 7.66 -7.28
C GLY A 206 -6.60 6.84 -7.23
N VAL A 207 -7.65 7.40 -6.64
CA VAL A 207 -8.94 6.71 -6.52
C VAL A 207 -9.87 7.12 -7.66
N GLY A 208 -10.55 6.13 -8.27
CA GLY A 208 -11.40 6.32 -9.43
C GLY A 208 -10.64 6.87 -10.63
N PRO A 209 -11.18 7.85 -11.36
CA PRO A 209 -10.52 8.42 -12.56
C PRO A 209 -9.14 9.02 -12.28
N ALA A 210 -8.85 9.39 -11.02
CA ALA A 210 -7.57 9.94 -10.62
C ALA A 210 -6.42 8.93 -10.72
N GLN A 211 -6.68 7.62 -10.72
CA GLN A 211 -5.63 6.59 -10.76
C GLN A 211 -4.69 6.78 -11.94
N ILE A 212 -5.21 7.12 -13.12
CA ILE A 212 -4.41 7.25 -14.35
C ILE A 212 -3.37 8.36 -14.18
N VAL A 213 -3.83 9.55 -13.83
CA VAL A 213 -2.98 10.74 -13.76
C VAL A 213 -2.04 10.70 -12.54
N VAL A 214 -2.49 10.13 -11.42
CA VAL A 214 -1.65 10.00 -10.22
C VAL A 214 -0.54 8.97 -10.42
N ASN A 215 -0.80 7.85 -11.12
CA ASN A 215 0.25 6.91 -11.51
C ASN A 215 1.31 7.57 -12.40
N GLU A 216 0.89 8.37 -13.38
CA GLU A 216 1.81 9.12 -14.24
C GLU A 216 2.66 10.10 -13.43
N TRP A 217 2.04 10.87 -12.51
CA TRP A 217 2.80 11.80 -11.65
C TRP A 217 3.79 11.07 -10.76
N ALA A 218 3.40 9.94 -10.18
CA ALA A 218 4.28 9.15 -9.32
C ALA A 218 5.49 8.64 -10.10
N ILE A 219 5.27 8.00 -11.24
CA ILE A 219 6.32 7.40 -12.08
C ILE A 219 7.26 8.47 -12.63
N SER A 220 6.72 9.56 -13.20
CA SER A 220 7.52 10.64 -13.78
C SER A 220 8.30 11.46 -12.74
N SER A 221 7.88 11.42 -11.47
CA SER A 221 8.53 12.16 -10.38
C SER A 221 9.49 11.31 -9.52
N GLY A 222 9.77 10.07 -9.92
CA GLY A 222 10.71 9.20 -9.21
C GLY A 222 10.12 8.36 -8.07
N GLY A 223 8.80 8.48 -7.80
CA GLY A 223 8.11 7.65 -6.82
C GLY A 223 7.64 6.31 -7.37
N HIS A 224 7.01 5.52 -6.54
CA HIS A 224 6.42 4.23 -6.90
C HIS A 224 4.91 4.37 -7.18
N ALA A 225 4.29 3.39 -7.83
CA ALA A 225 2.89 3.47 -8.23
C ALA A 225 2.05 2.36 -7.58
N ARG A 226 0.84 2.73 -7.10
CA ARG A 226 -0.21 1.77 -6.77
C ARG A 226 -1.32 1.87 -7.80
N THR A 227 -1.74 0.72 -8.32
CA THR A 227 -2.84 0.56 -9.27
C THR A 227 -3.70 -0.65 -8.88
N GLY A 228 -4.79 -0.91 -9.57
CA GLY A 228 -5.64 -2.08 -9.34
C GLY A 228 -7.12 -1.77 -9.25
N LEU A 229 -7.93 -2.82 -9.28
CA LEU A 229 -9.39 -2.76 -9.29
C LEU A 229 -9.98 -2.28 -7.96
N GLU A 230 -9.24 -2.35 -6.86
CA GLU A 230 -9.64 -1.74 -5.59
C GLU A 230 -9.85 -0.23 -5.72
N ASP A 231 -8.91 0.45 -6.39
CA ASP A 231 -8.89 1.90 -6.46
C ASP A 231 -9.65 2.44 -7.66
N ASN A 232 -9.66 1.69 -8.78
CA ASN A 232 -10.36 2.08 -10.01
C ASN A 232 -10.74 0.86 -10.85
N ILE A 233 -12.01 0.75 -11.16
CA ILE A 233 -12.57 -0.35 -11.96
C ILE A 233 -12.50 -0.11 -13.48
N ARG A 234 -11.86 0.99 -13.92
CA ARG A 234 -11.82 1.39 -15.33
C ARG A 234 -10.40 1.48 -15.88
N LEU A 235 -10.25 1.05 -17.11
CA LEU A 235 -9.02 1.22 -17.87
C LEU A 235 -8.87 2.66 -18.37
N ASP A 236 -9.98 3.24 -18.85
CA ASP A 236 -10.11 4.62 -19.27
C ASP A 236 -11.52 5.16 -18.93
N LYS A 237 -11.86 6.38 -19.39
CA LYS A 237 -13.14 7.03 -19.07
C LYS A 237 -14.36 6.18 -19.48
N ASN A 238 -14.27 5.39 -20.55
CA ASN A 238 -15.41 4.71 -21.16
C ASN A 238 -15.35 3.18 -21.02
N THR A 239 -14.18 2.61 -20.71
CA THR A 239 -13.91 1.18 -20.74
C THR A 239 -13.66 0.64 -19.33
N LEU A 240 -14.38 -0.41 -18.93
CA LEU A 240 -14.05 -1.15 -17.73
C LEU A 240 -12.68 -1.83 -17.87
N ALA A 241 -11.92 -1.86 -16.79
CA ALA A 241 -10.67 -2.60 -16.77
C ALA A 241 -10.96 -4.11 -16.88
N PRO A 242 -10.35 -4.82 -17.82
CA PRO A 242 -10.61 -6.25 -17.97
C PRO A 242 -9.97 -7.10 -16.87
N SER A 243 -8.97 -6.58 -16.17
CA SER A 243 -8.27 -7.28 -15.08
C SER A 243 -7.34 -6.33 -14.28
N ASN A 244 -6.85 -6.78 -13.13
CA ASN A 244 -5.74 -6.15 -12.42
C ASN A 244 -4.46 -6.14 -13.28
N ALA A 245 -4.17 -7.21 -14.00
CA ALA A 245 -3.02 -7.30 -14.90
C ALA A 245 -3.02 -6.20 -15.98
N ALA A 246 -4.18 -5.86 -16.55
CA ALA A 246 -4.29 -4.77 -17.51
C ALA A 246 -3.97 -3.38 -16.90
N LEU A 247 -4.35 -3.16 -15.64
CA LEU A 247 -4.01 -1.94 -14.92
C LEU A 247 -2.52 -1.88 -14.57
N VAL A 248 -1.91 -3.02 -14.23
CA VAL A 248 -0.45 -3.13 -14.02
C VAL A 248 0.28 -2.88 -15.34
N ALA A 249 -0.14 -3.51 -16.45
CA ALA A 249 0.47 -3.30 -17.77
C ALA A 249 0.44 -1.82 -18.19
N ARG A 250 -0.64 -1.08 -17.83
CA ARG A 250 -0.69 0.38 -18.04
C ARG A 250 0.38 1.13 -17.25
N ALA A 251 0.63 0.73 -15.98
CA ALA A 251 1.68 1.33 -15.17
C ALA A 251 3.09 0.98 -15.72
N VAL A 252 3.28 -0.24 -16.22
CA VAL A 252 4.51 -0.66 -16.91
C VAL A 252 4.76 0.19 -18.16
N ALA A 253 3.73 0.43 -18.98
CA ALA A 253 3.85 1.29 -20.14
C ALA A 253 4.23 2.74 -19.80
N LEU A 254 3.74 3.27 -18.66
CA LEU A 254 4.19 4.56 -18.13
C LEU A 254 5.66 4.50 -17.69
N CYS A 255 6.11 3.41 -17.08
CA CYS A 255 7.54 3.24 -16.74
C CYS A 255 8.41 3.27 -18.00
N GLU A 256 8.00 2.61 -19.07
CA GLU A 256 8.69 2.66 -20.36
C GLU A 256 8.72 4.08 -20.95
N GLN A 257 7.59 4.78 -20.93
CA GLN A 257 7.47 6.16 -21.42
C GLN A 257 8.43 7.12 -20.70
N TYR A 258 8.67 6.92 -19.40
CA TYR A 258 9.54 7.75 -18.58
C TYR A 258 10.95 7.14 -18.37
N GLU A 259 11.31 6.14 -19.18
CA GLU A 259 12.63 5.48 -19.17
C GLU A 259 13.03 4.98 -17.76
N ARG A 260 12.04 4.50 -16.98
CA ARG A 260 12.24 3.91 -15.68
C ARG A 260 12.06 2.39 -15.73
N PRO A 261 13.05 1.59 -15.31
CA PRO A 261 12.85 0.14 -15.20
C PRO A 261 11.77 -0.17 -14.16
N VAL A 262 11.01 -1.22 -14.41
CA VAL A 262 10.11 -1.80 -13.39
C VAL A 262 10.95 -2.59 -12.40
N ALA A 263 10.72 -2.40 -11.11
CA ALA A 263 11.44 -3.12 -10.07
C ALA A 263 11.01 -4.60 -10.04
N THR A 264 11.99 -5.48 -10.05
CA THR A 264 11.78 -6.88 -9.69
C THR A 264 11.37 -7.02 -8.22
N THR A 265 10.81 -8.15 -7.84
CA THR A 265 10.49 -8.42 -6.42
C THR A 265 11.73 -8.37 -5.54
N SER A 266 12.87 -8.84 -6.02
CA SER A 266 14.15 -8.79 -5.31
C SER A 266 14.60 -7.34 -5.09
N GLU A 267 14.55 -6.49 -6.11
CA GLU A 267 14.88 -5.06 -5.98
C GLU A 267 13.91 -4.35 -5.04
N ALA A 268 12.60 -4.64 -5.14
CA ALA A 268 11.59 -4.11 -4.24
C ALA A 268 11.88 -4.49 -2.78
N ARG A 269 12.27 -5.73 -2.50
CA ARG A 269 12.68 -6.16 -1.15
C ARG A 269 13.93 -5.45 -0.66
N GLY A 270 14.90 -5.20 -1.54
CA GLY A 270 16.12 -4.47 -1.23
C GLY A 270 15.88 -3.02 -0.81
N PHE A 271 14.85 -2.36 -1.35
CA PHE A 271 14.50 -0.98 -0.99
C PHE A 271 14.21 -0.79 0.49
N TRP A 272 13.70 -1.81 1.18
CA TRP A 272 13.34 -1.73 2.60
C TRP A 272 14.26 -2.49 3.54
N GLY A 273 15.37 -3.04 3.04
CA GLY A 273 16.30 -3.81 3.86
C GLY A 273 15.62 -5.06 4.46
N PHE A 274 14.77 -5.74 3.71
CA PHE A 274 14.19 -7.03 4.10
C PHE A 274 15.25 -8.15 4.18
N GLU A 275 16.52 -7.83 4.32
CA GLU A 275 17.54 -8.80 4.72
C GLU A 275 17.28 -9.24 6.16
N PHE A 276 16.46 -10.25 6.33
CA PHE A 276 16.29 -10.96 7.57
C PHE A 276 17.57 -11.76 7.88
N GLY A 277 18.58 -11.09 8.46
CA GLY A 277 19.83 -11.76 8.83
C GLY A 277 20.91 -10.90 9.49
N ALA A 278 20.86 -9.59 9.37
CA ALA A 278 21.83 -8.74 10.06
C ALA A 278 21.25 -8.19 11.37
N VAL A 279 21.67 -8.75 12.46
CA VAL A 279 21.50 -8.15 13.79
C VAL A 279 22.22 -6.79 13.78
N PHE A 280 21.48 -5.70 13.63
CA PHE A 280 22.01 -4.38 13.96
C PHE A 280 22.26 -4.31 15.46
N ALA A 281 23.50 -4.58 15.85
CA ALA A 281 24.01 -4.17 17.14
C ALA A 281 23.99 -2.65 17.18
N VAL A 282 22.95 -2.08 17.78
CA VAL A 282 22.96 -0.66 18.15
C VAL A 282 24.05 -0.51 19.19
N HIS A 283 25.20 0.03 18.76
CA HIS A 283 26.18 0.57 19.69
C HIS A 283 25.57 1.79 20.38
N ILE A 284 24.98 1.57 21.55
CA ILE A 284 24.72 2.65 22.50
C ILE A 284 26.07 3.02 23.10
N THR A 285 26.82 3.89 22.43
CA THR A 285 27.89 4.63 23.08
C THR A 285 27.25 5.78 23.82
N GLY A 286 27.32 5.68 25.14
CA GLY A 286 26.78 6.67 26.07
C GLY A 286 27.38 8.05 25.85
N LEU A 287 26.57 9.04 26.10
CA LEU A 287 26.98 10.35 26.59
C LEU A 287 26.04 10.72 27.72
N ILE A 288 26.47 10.31 28.93
CA ILE A 288 26.10 10.95 30.16
C ILE A 288 26.93 12.25 30.21
N GLY A 289 26.26 13.37 30.39
CA GLY A 289 26.98 14.62 30.59
C GLY A 289 26.05 15.83 30.64
N PHE A 290 25.55 16.16 31.86
CA PHE A 290 24.96 17.40 32.37
C PHE A 290 23.75 18.01 31.70
#